data_9d6cb92c91b83dbc1576655659c29c8d
#
_entry.id   9d6cb92c91b83dbc1576655659c29c8d
#
_cell.length_a   1.000
_cell.length_b   1.000
_cell.length_c   1.000
_cell.angle_alpha   90.00
_cell.angle_beta   90.00
_cell.angle_gamma   90.00
#
_symmetry.space_group_name_H-M   'P 1'
#
loop_
_entity.id
_entity.type
_entity.pdbx_description
1 polymer ?
#
loop_
_entity_poly.entity_id
_entity_poly.type
_entity_poly.pdbx_seq_one_letter_code
_entity_poly.pdbx_strand_id
1 'polypeptide(L)'
;MFYLVTTAGYPNFGDELILSGWLRHLARVAPRATVWVDTHSPGPVQMLLGDAHPGVRFTDTLWRLCWEAPSEDPWEVASWVQHAVANPGLAPRWHQGIMALRTLDVVHVVGGGFVNAIWPRHVGLLAGAAAAARHSGARLAMTGQGLAPEPPGSAPLLRALSDRFDVVDVRDAPSAELLGMDVGEVGVDDAFLTVGTERSVDPREVWPDGPGPAVMVCLQSDLNEVGTAAVAGATLSMLRAWGVRGDQVCVVEGIPRVDREVYALIEHELPGAAFYPFVDVWERGLPVAPGQTWISTRFHLHMAAATAGAGGVAMAISPDYYAIKHQSLIDLGSGWTLLEDMSQVPPRPSGRGFPAGAVDKLRRDKIALARAVYGPAVHTQADQNRVS
;
A
#
# COMPACT_ATOMS: atom_id res chain seq x y z
N MET A 1 -11.69 10.09 -18.55
CA MET A 1 -11.04 8.78 -18.37
C MET A 1 -9.88 8.93 -17.39
N PHE A 2 -9.83 8.10 -16.36
CA PHE A 2 -8.79 8.14 -15.33
C PHE A 2 -7.87 6.94 -15.47
N TYR A 3 -6.61 7.11 -15.13
CA TYR A 3 -5.59 6.06 -15.24
C TYR A 3 -4.81 5.98 -13.93
N LEU A 4 -4.98 4.88 -13.21
CA LEU A 4 -4.35 4.61 -11.93
C LEU A 4 -3.19 3.64 -12.12
N VAL A 5 -2.01 3.96 -11.61
CA VAL A 5 -0.84 3.08 -11.60
C VAL A 5 -0.64 2.59 -10.18
N THR A 6 -0.59 1.28 -9.99
CA THR A 6 -0.55 0.64 -8.65
C THR A 6 0.25 -0.66 -8.66
N THR A 7 0.67 -1.12 -7.49
CA THR A 7 1.31 -2.43 -7.29
C THR A 7 0.32 -3.54 -6.89
N ALA A 8 -0.97 -3.25 -6.72
CA ALA A 8 -1.98 -4.27 -6.42
C ALA A 8 -2.02 -5.38 -7.50
N GLY A 9 -2.41 -6.60 -7.11
CA GLY A 9 -2.55 -7.74 -8.02
C GLY A 9 -1.61 -8.91 -7.74
N TYR A 10 -0.66 -8.76 -6.83
CA TYR A 10 -0.03 -9.87 -6.11
C TYR A 10 -0.66 -9.84 -4.72
N PRO A 11 -1.63 -10.70 -4.43
CA PRO A 11 -2.53 -10.47 -3.30
C PRO A 11 -1.77 -10.04 -2.04
N ASN A 12 -1.95 -8.79 -1.66
CA ASN A 12 -1.31 -8.13 -0.52
C ASN A 12 -2.36 -7.23 0.11
N PHE A 13 -2.76 -7.54 1.33
CA PHE A 13 -3.84 -6.81 2.01
C PHE A 13 -3.73 -5.28 1.89
N GLY A 14 -2.51 -4.75 2.01
CA GLY A 14 -2.30 -3.30 1.97
C GLY A 14 -2.51 -2.69 0.59
N ASP A 15 -1.90 -3.26 -0.44
CA ASP A 15 -1.94 -2.72 -1.80
C ASP A 15 -3.36 -2.82 -2.38
N GLU A 16 -4.05 -3.94 -2.11
CA GLU A 16 -5.45 -4.12 -2.48
C GLU A 16 -6.38 -3.18 -1.70
N LEU A 17 -6.12 -2.94 -0.41
CA LEU A 17 -6.90 -1.99 0.40
C LEU A 17 -6.79 -0.57 -0.15
N ILE A 18 -5.58 -0.12 -0.48
CA ILE A 18 -5.33 1.18 -1.10
C ILE A 18 -6.11 1.31 -2.42
N LEU A 19 -5.94 0.35 -3.33
CA LEU A 19 -6.64 0.40 -4.62
C LEU A 19 -8.16 0.33 -4.46
N SER A 20 -8.67 -0.55 -3.57
CA SER A 20 -10.09 -0.61 -3.22
C SER A 20 -10.62 0.75 -2.78
N GLY A 21 -9.89 1.42 -1.89
CA GLY A 21 -10.23 2.75 -1.40
C GLY A 21 -10.39 3.77 -2.51
N TRP A 22 -9.42 3.84 -3.43
CA TRP A 22 -9.48 4.76 -4.56
C TRP A 22 -10.60 4.42 -5.54
N LEU A 23 -10.78 3.16 -5.91
CA LEU A 23 -11.85 2.74 -6.82
C LEU A 23 -13.23 3.05 -6.26
N ARG A 24 -13.47 2.76 -4.98
CA ARG A 24 -14.76 3.06 -4.32
C ARG A 24 -14.97 4.55 -4.12
N HIS A 25 -13.90 5.32 -3.88
CA HIS A 25 -13.99 6.78 -3.88
C HIS A 25 -14.45 7.28 -5.25
N LEU A 26 -13.82 6.82 -6.33
CA LEU A 26 -14.18 7.19 -7.70
C LEU A 26 -15.58 6.71 -8.09
N ALA A 27 -16.01 5.54 -7.65
CA ALA A 27 -17.38 5.06 -7.86
C ALA A 27 -18.44 6.01 -7.26
N ARG A 28 -18.11 6.69 -6.15
CA ARG A 28 -19.00 7.69 -5.52
C ARG A 28 -18.99 9.03 -6.24
N VAL A 29 -17.82 9.52 -6.66
CA VAL A 29 -17.69 10.89 -7.20
C VAL A 29 -17.75 10.96 -8.72
N ALA A 30 -17.40 9.88 -9.41
CA ALA A 30 -17.33 9.78 -10.87
C ALA A 30 -17.82 8.42 -11.40
N PRO A 31 -19.04 7.95 -11.07
CA PRO A 31 -19.52 6.59 -11.38
C PRO A 31 -19.59 6.27 -12.87
N ARG A 32 -19.60 7.29 -13.74
CA ARG A 32 -19.64 7.14 -15.20
C ARG A 32 -18.27 7.17 -15.87
N ALA A 33 -17.22 7.47 -15.11
CA ALA A 33 -15.88 7.53 -15.64
C ALA A 33 -15.39 6.13 -16.04
N THR A 34 -14.61 6.04 -17.12
CA THR A 34 -13.77 4.87 -17.36
C THR A 34 -12.52 5.02 -16.50
N VAL A 35 -12.22 4.01 -15.69
CA VAL A 35 -11.05 3.96 -14.80
C VAL A 35 -10.16 2.81 -15.23
N TRP A 36 -9.01 3.12 -15.82
CA TRP A 36 -7.97 2.15 -16.09
C TRP A 36 -7.12 1.95 -14.85
N VAL A 37 -6.83 0.72 -14.50
CA VAL A 37 -5.88 0.32 -13.46
C VAL A 37 -4.73 -0.40 -14.12
N ASP A 38 -3.55 0.21 -14.07
CA ASP A 38 -2.31 -0.36 -14.59
C ASP A 38 -1.55 -1.01 -13.43
N THR A 39 -1.41 -2.31 -13.50
CA THR A 39 -0.78 -3.15 -12.49
C THR A 39 0.01 -4.28 -13.14
N HIS A 40 1.03 -4.79 -12.45
CA HIS A 40 1.84 -5.91 -12.96
C HIS A 40 1.05 -7.22 -13.12
N SER A 41 -0.12 -7.37 -12.47
CA SER A 41 -0.93 -8.60 -12.46
C SER A 41 -2.43 -8.28 -12.59
N PRO A 42 -2.91 -7.86 -13.77
CA PRO A 42 -4.30 -7.41 -13.97
C PRO A 42 -5.34 -8.50 -13.70
N GLY A 43 -5.04 -9.78 -13.98
CA GLY A 43 -5.97 -10.89 -13.76
C GLY A 43 -6.37 -11.09 -12.30
N PRO A 44 -5.43 -11.29 -11.37
CA PRO A 44 -5.74 -11.41 -9.94
C PRO A 44 -6.45 -10.19 -9.36
N VAL A 45 -6.02 -8.97 -9.69
CA VAL A 45 -6.68 -7.77 -9.16
C VAL A 45 -8.10 -7.60 -9.72
N GLN A 46 -8.35 -8.02 -10.95
CA GLN A 46 -9.71 -8.03 -11.51
C GLN A 46 -10.64 -8.97 -10.73
N MET A 47 -10.14 -10.11 -10.26
CA MET A 47 -10.93 -11.04 -9.43
C MET A 47 -11.27 -10.45 -8.07
N LEU A 48 -10.38 -9.65 -7.48
CA LEU A 48 -10.56 -9.06 -6.16
C LEU A 48 -11.36 -7.75 -6.18
N LEU A 49 -11.25 -6.96 -7.26
CA LEU A 49 -11.70 -5.56 -7.31
C LEU A 49 -12.47 -5.19 -8.58
N GLY A 50 -12.86 -6.18 -9.39
CA GLY A 50 -13.57 -5.92 -10.66
C GLY A 50 -14.95 -5.27 -10.49
N ASP A 51 -15.53 -5.31 -9.31
CA ASP A 51 -16.82 -4.70 -8.94
C ASP A 51 -16.68 -3.38 -8.17
N ALA A 52 -15.46 -2.97 -7.80
CA ALA A 52 -15.22 -1.80 -6.97
C ALA A 52 -15.58 -0.46 -7.64
N HIS A 53 -15.62 -0.42 -8.99
CA HIS A 53 -16.09 0.72 -9.77
C HIS A 53 -16.78 0.24 -11.06
N PRO A 54 -17.95 0.76 -11.45
CA PRO A 54 -18.70 0.25 -12.60
C PRO A 54 -17.99 0.36 -13.96
N GLY A 55 -17.06 1.30 -14.10
CA GLY A 55 -16.27 1.50 -15.33
C GLY A 55 -14.81 1.08 -15.21
N VAL A 56 -14.44 0.23 -14.24
CA VAL A 56 -13.05 -0.21 -14.07
C VAL A 56 -12.61 -1.13 -15.20
N ARG A 57 -11.35 -0.96 -15.61
CA ARG A 57 -10.63 -1.80 -16.59
C ARG A 57 -9.21 -2.01 -16.11
N PHE A 58 -8.63 -3.17 -16.40
CA PHE A 58 -7.29 -3.51 -15.93
C PHE A 58 -6.34 -3.67 -17.12
N THR A 59 -5.11 -3.24 -16.94
CA THR A 59 -4.00 -3.31 -17.91
C THR A 59 -2.67 -3.46 -17.18
N ASP A 60 -1.61 -3.78 -17.92
CA ASP A 60 -0.23 -3.82 -17.42
C ASP A 60 0.72 -3.00 -18.30
N THR A 61 0.21 -2.00 -18.99
CA THR A 61 0.94 -1.29 -20.06
C THR A 61 2.23 -0.64 -19.57
N LEU A 62 2.17 0.25 -18.56
CA LEU A 62 3.37 0.92 -18.03
C LEU A 62 4.28 -0.06 -17.30
N TRP A 63 3.72 -1.02 -16.59
CA TRP A 63 4.50 -2.09 -15.95
C TRP A 63 5.32 -2.88 -16.96
N ARG A 64 4.71 -3.29 -18.07
CA ARG A 64 5.43 -4.00 -19.14
C ARG A 64 6.49 -3.16 -19.80
N LEU A 65 6.23 -1.88 -20.01
CA LEU A 65 7.26 -0.98 -20.53
C LEU A 65 8.48 -0.91 -19.60
N CYS A 66 8.29 -0.86 -18.28
CA CYS A 66 9.39 -0.92 -17.34
C CYS A 66 10.21 -2.22 -17.45
N TRP A 67 9.54 -3.36 -17.64
CA TRP A 67 10.20 -4.65 -17.77
C TRP A 67 10.87 -4.87 -19.14
N GLU A 68 10.36 -4.27 -20.21
CA GLU A 68 10.96 -4.34 -21.56
C GLU A 68 12.12 -3.36 -21.75
N ALA A 69 12.35 -2.45 -20.82
CA ALA A 69 13.52 -1.56 -20.86
C ALA A 69 14.81 -2.40 -20.90
N PRO A 70 15.77 -2.05 -21.78
CA PRO A 70 16.99 -2.86 -22.01
C PRO A 70 17.99 -2.80 -20.85
N SER A 71 17.69 -2.07 -19.79
CA SER A 71 18.58 -1.82 -18.65
C SER A 71 17.79 -1.95 -17.33
N GLU A 72 18.52 -2.01 -16.21
CA GLU A 72 17.98 -1.84 -14.84
C GLU A 72 18.39 -0.49 -14.23
N ASP A 73 19.25 0.26 -14.92
CA ASP A 73 19.61 1.61 -14.50
C ASP A 73 18.37 2.53 -14.53
N PRO A 74 18.05 3.21 -13.42
CA PRO A 74 16.85 4.04 -13.32
C PRO A 74 16.73 5.13 -14.39
N TRP A 75 17.87 5.75 -14.78
CA TRP A 75 17.89 6.80 -15.80
C TRP A 75 17.58 6.26 -17.19
N GLU A 76 18.19 5.13 -17.53
CA GLU A 76 17.96 4.45 -18.81
C GLU A 76 16.53 3.91 -18.92
N VAL A 77 16.01 3.31 -17.84
CA VAL A 77 14.62 2.85 -17.76
C VAL A 77 13.64 4.00 -17.95
N ALA A 78 13.83 5.10 -17.19
CA ALA A 78 12.97 6.28 -17.30
C ALA A 78 12.98 6.86 -18.71
N SER A 79 14.17 7.00 -19.31
CA SER A 79 14.32 7.47 -20.68
C SER A 79 13.63 6.56 -21.69
N TRP A 80 13.87 5.25 -21.58
CA TRP A 80 13.30 4.27 -22.51
C TRP A 80 11.76 4.26 -22.45
N VAL A 81 11.18 4.24 -21.23
CA VAL A 81 9.72 4.24 -21.04
C VAL A 81 9.09 5.51 -21.62
N GLN A 82 9.70 6.68 -21.38
CA GLN A 82 9.21 7.93 -21.98
C GLN A 82 9.23 7.89 -23.51
N HIS A 83 10.28 7.35 -24.11
CA HIS A 83 10.38 7.19 -25.57
C HIS A 83 9.36 6.20 -26.11
N ALA A 84 9.13 5.08 -25.43
CA ALA A 84 8.15 4.08 -25.84
C ALA A 84 6.70 4.63 -25.79
N VAL A 85 6.35 5.41 -24.77
CA VAL A 85 5.05 6.10 -24.69
C VAL A 85 4.91 7.13 -25.82
N ALA A 86 5.96 7.86 -26.16
CA ALA A 86 5.97 8.83 -27.27
C ALA A 86 5.89 8.16 -28.64
N ASN A 87 6.58 7.04 -28.81
CA ASN A 87 6.73 6.30 -30.05
C ASN A 87 6.29 4.84 -29.90
N PRO A 88 5.00 4.53 -30.01
CA PRO A 88 4.47 3.18 -29.78
C PRO A 88 5.11 2.07 -30.62
N GLY A 89 5.76 2.44 -31.74
CA GLY A 89 6.52 1.51 -32.57
C GLY A 89 7.75 0.90 -31.91
N LEU A 90 8.25 1.48 -30.82
CA LEU A 90 9.33 0.91 -30.00
C LEU A 90 8.86 -0.27 -29.14
N ALA A 91 7.58 -0.30 -28.79
CA ALA A 91 6.96 -1.37 -28.00
C ALA A 91 5.64 -1.84 -28.67
N PRO A 92 5.72 -2.47 -29.85
CA PRO A 92 4.54 -2.77 -30.68
C PRO A 92 3.55 -3.73 -30.00
N ARG A 93 4.00 -4.57 -29.07
CA ARG A 93 3.11 -5.46 -28.28
C ARG A 93 2.14 -4.65 -27.42
N TRP A 94 2.53 -3.46 -26.98
CA TRP A 94 1.77 -2.59 -26.06
C TRP A 94 1.12 -1.43 -26.78
N HIS A 95 1.11 -1.44 -28.11
CA HIS A 95 0.60 -0.35 -28.94
C HIS A 95 -0.78 0.13 -28.50
N GLN A 96 -1.73 -0.77 -28.29
CA GLN A 96 -3.10 -0.42 -27.89
C GLN A 96 -3.16 0.22 -26.49
N GLY A 97 -2.41 -0.33 -25.54
CA GLY A 97 -2.29 0.24 -24.21
C GLY A 97 -1.67 1.64 -24.24
N ILE A 98 -0.58 1.82 -25.00
CA ILE A 98 0.05 3.13 -25.18
C ILE A 98 -0.90 4.14 -25.85
N MET A 99 -1.68 3.71 -26.84
CA MET A 99 -2.66 4.58 -27.48
C MET A 99 -3.77 5.01 -26.53
N ALA A 100 -4.18 4.14 -25.57
CA ALA A 100 -5.14 4.50 -24.53
C ALA A 100 -4.63 5.61 -23.60
N LEU A 101 -3.30 5.74 -23.42
CA LEU A 101 -2.71 6.82 -22.63
C LEU A 101 -2.86 8.22 -23.24
N ARG A 102 -3.33 8.35 -24.48
CA ARG A 102 -3.43 9.63 -25.19
C ARG A 102 -4.72 10.40 -24.94
N THR A 103 -5.68 9.83 -24.22
CA THR A 103 -7.02 10.41 -24.02
C THR A 103 -7.44 10.44 -22.55
N LEU A 104 -6.49 10.72 -21.68
CA LEU A 104 -6.69 10.72 -20.22
C LEU A 104 -7.04 12.12 -19.71
N ASP A 105 -7.88 12.19 -18.69
CA ASP A 105 -8.15 13.42 -17.91
C ASP A 105 -7.27 13.49 -16.66
N VAL A 106 -6.95 12.32 -16.05
CA VAL A 106 -6.11 12.19 -14.87
C VAL A 106 -5.21 10.97 -15.01
N VAL A 107 -3.92 11.12 -14.69
CA VAL A 107 -2.96 10.04 -14.45
C VAL A 107 -2.55 10.09 -13.00
N HIS A 108 -2.77 9.02 -12.27
CA HIS A 108 -2.55 8.96 -10.84
C HIS A 108 -1.69 7.76 -10.46
N VAL A 109 -0.48 8.00 -9.98
CA VAL A 109 0.36 6.98 -9.33
C VAL A 109 -0.10 6.85 -7.89
N VAL A 110 -0.82 5.78 -7.63
CA VAL A 110 -1.46 5.50 -6.34
C VAL A 110 -0.41 5.11 -5.30
N GLY A 111 -0.66 5.42 -4.05
CA GLY A 111 0.24 5.21 -2.93
C GLY A 111 0.79 3.79 -2.80
N GLY A 112 1.96 3.73 -2.25
CA GLY A 112 2.67 2.49 -2.01
C GLY A 112 4.17 2.73 -1.80
N GLY A 113 4.91 1.66 -1.50
CA GLY A 113 6.35 1.70 -1.36
C GLY A 113 7.03 0.83 -2.42
N PHE A 114 6.69 1.04 -3.68
CA PHE A 114 7.17 0.20 -4.78
C PHE A 114 8.12 0.94 -5.75
N VAL A 115 8.29 2.25 -5.64
CA VAL A 115 9.26 3.01 -6.42
C VAL A 115 10.47 3.31 -5.52
N ASN A 116 11.41 2.39 -5.48
CA ASN A 116 12.59 2.47 -4.59
C ASN A 116 13.74 1.58 -5.09
N ALA A 117 14.82 1.47 -4.29
CA ALA A 117 16.02 0.70 -4.63
C ALA A 117 15.79 -0.82 -4.74
N ILE A 118 14.75 -1.35 -4.10
CA ILE A 118 14.42 -2.79 -4.18
C ILE A 118 13.97 -3.15 -5.60
N TRP A 119 13.30 -2.20 -6.27
CA TRP A 119 12.77 -2.36 -7.62
C TRP A 119 13.17 -1.17 -8.51
N PRO A 120 14.45 -1.05 -8.91
CA PRO A 120 14.97 0.14 -9.60
C PRO A 120 14.26 0.44 -10.93
N ARG A 121 13.72 -0.58 -11.61
CA ARG A 121 12.94 -0.41 -12.84
C ARG A 121 11.63 0.35 -12.64
N HIS A 122 11.08 0.41 -11.42
CA HIS A 122 9.78 1.02 -11.17
C HIS A 122 9.80 2.56 -11.25
N VAL A 123 10.97 3.20 -11.28
CA VAL A 123 11.08 4.63 -11.63
C VAL A 123 10.48 4.92 -13.02
N GLY A 124 10.50 3.93 -13.90
CA GLY A 124 9.84 3.99 -15.21
C GLY A 124 8.33 4.22 -15.14
N LEU A 125 7.67 3.82 -14.05
CA LEU A 125 6.24 4.10 -13.86
C LEU A 125 5.98 5.60 -13.71
N LEU A 126 6.81 6.32 -12.94
CA LEU A 126 6.71 7.78 -12.82
C LEU A 126 7.01 8.46 -14.15
N ALA A 127 8.05 7.99 -14.85
CA ALA A 127 8.46 8.52 -16.14
C ALA A 127 7.38 8.29 -17.22
N GLY A 128 6.76 7.10 -17.22
CA GLY A 128 5.66 6.74 -18.11
C GLY A 128 4.38 7.53 -17.82
N ALA A 129 4.03 7.70 -16.55
CA ALA A 129 2.91 8.52 -16.11
C ALA A 129 3.08 9.99 -16.57
N ALA A 130 4.28 10.56 -16.37
CA ALA A 130 4.59 11.92 -16.82
C ALA A 130 4.55 12.05 -18.35
N ALA A 131 5.01 11.05 -19.11
CA ALA A 131 4.90 11.04 -20.56
C ALA A 131 3.44 10.91 -21.02
N ALA A 132 2.64 10.05 -20.40
CA ALA A 132 1.21 9.90 -20.68
C ALA A 132 0.45 11.21 -20.44
N ALA A 133 0.66 11.86 -19.31
CA ALA A 133 0.04 13.14 -18.99
C ALA A 133 0.43 14.25 -19.97
N ARG A 134 1.70 14.31 -20.38
CA ARG A 134 2.15 15.26 -21.40
C ARG A 134 1.47 15.08 -22.76
N HIS A 135 1.19 13.82 -23.16
CA HIS A 135 0.55 13.52 -24.44
C HIS A 135 -0.96 13.71 -24.42
N SER A 136 -1.62 13.47 -23.30
CA SER A 136 -3.07 13.61 -23.15
C SER A 136 -3.51 15.00 -22.67
N GLY A 137 -2.61 15.78 -22.05
CA GLY A 137 -2.96 16.98 -21.30
C GLY A 137 -3.61 16.67 -19.95
N ALA A 138 -3.50 15.44 -19.47
CA ALA A 138 -4.10 15.00 -18.22
C ALA A 138 -3.42 15.66 -17.01
N ARG A 139 -4.20 15.85 -15.95
CA ARG A 139 -3.68 16.14 -14.62
C ARG A 139 -2.84 14.97 -14.12
N LEU A 140 -1.67 15.24 -13.59
CA LEU A 140 -0.73 14.22 -13.13
C LEU A 140 -0.58 14.27 -11.61
N ALA A 141 -0.82 13.16 -10.94
CA ALA A 141 -0.75 13.08 -9.48
C ALA A 141 0.01 11.83 -9.01
N MET A 142 0.70 11.96 -7.89
CA MET A 142 1.15 10.83 -7.07
C MET A 142 0.81 11.10 -5.61
N THR A 143 0.31 10.08 -4.92
CA THR A 143 -0.16 10.21 -3.55
C THR A 143 0.38 9.09 -2.66
N GLY A 144 0.58 9.35 -1.37
CA GLY A 144 0.97 8.36 -0.37
C GLY A 144 2.25 7.59 -0.71
N GLN A 145 3.18 8.18 -1.45
CA GLN A 145 4.37 7.48 -1.90
C GLN A 145 5.39 7.30 -0.76
N GLY A 146 5.96 6.10 -0.68
CA GLY A 146 7.17 5.81 0.08
C GLY A 146 8.29 5.49 -0.90
N LEU A 147 9.27 6.41 -1.04
CA LEU A 147 10.32 6.35 -2.06
C LEU A 147 11.66 5.85 -1.51
N ALA A 148 11.75 5.69 -0.19
CA ALA A 148 12.95 5.19 0.48
C ALA A 148 12.97 3.64 0.55
N PRO A 149 14.18 3.02 0.50
CA PRO A 149 15.45 3.62 0.12
C PRO A 149 15.52 3.97 -1.38
N GLU A 150 16.20 5.04 -1.72
CA GLU A 150 16.34 5.43 -3.12
C GLU A 150 17.32 4.52 -3.89
N PRO A 151 17.09 4.26 -5.19
CA PRO A 151 18.13 3.64 -6.01
C PRO A 151 19.37 4.55 -6.07
N PRO A 152 20.60 4.00 -5.93
CA PRO A 152 21.80 4.82 -5.87
C PRO A 152 21.92 5.81 -7.05
N GLY A 153 22.11 7.10 -6.74
CA GLY A 153 22.25 8.16 -7.75
C GLY A 153 20.97 8.57 -8.46
N SER A 154 19.80 8.12 -8.02
CA SER A 154 18.51 8.44 -8.65
C SER A 154 17.78 9.64 -8.03
N ALA A 155 18.25 10.22 -6.92
CA ALA A 155 17.62 11.38 -6.30
C ALA A 155 17.35 12.54 -7.27
N PRO A 156 18.32 12.97 -8.11
CA PRO A 156 18.05 14.03 -9.08
C PRO A 156 16.99 13.65 -10.13
N LEU A 157 16.92 12.37 -10.52
CA LEU A 157 15.91 11.88 -11.45
C LEU A 157 14.53 11.90 -10.80
N LEU A 158 14.39 11.39 -9.56
CA LEU A 158 13.12 11.37 -8.84
C LEU A 158 12.60 12.79 -8.62
N ARG A 159 13.45 13.75 -8.26
CA ARG A 159 13.09 15.18 -8.16
C ARG A 159 12.63 15.73 -9.51
N ALA A 160 13.42 15.54 -10.58
CA ALA A 160 13.04 16.02 -11.91
C ALA A 160 11.75 15.39 -12.46
N LEU A 161 11.41 14.17 -12.05
CA LEU A 161 10.13 13.55 -12.37
C LEU A 161 9.02 14.14 -11.50
N SER A 162 9.23 14.29 -10.18
CA SER A 162 8.22 14.84 -9.26
C SER A 162 7.82 16.28 -9.61
N ASP A 163 8.76 17.10 -10.09
CA ASP A 163 8.50 18.47 -10.57
C ASP A 163 7.49 18.54 -11.74
N ARG A 164 7.17 17.41 -12.36
CA ARG A 164 6.18 17.33 -13.44
C ARG A 164 4.79 17.00 -12.96
N PHE A 165 4.64 16.64 -11.68
CA PHE A 165 3.36 16.28 -11.08
C PHE A 165 2.64 17.52 -10.57
N ASP A 166 1.36 17.64 -10.89
CA ASP A 166 0.49 18.71 -10.37
C ASP A 166 0.16 18.50 -8.88
N VAL A 167 0.23 17.26 -8.42
CA VAL A 167 0.01 16.87 -7.02
C VAL A 167 1.07 15.84 -6.64
N VAL A 168 1.85 16.16 -5.61
CA VAL A 168 2.85 15.28 -5.00
C VAL A 168 2.52 15.12 -3.52
N ASP A 169 2.34 13.88 -3.07
CA ASP A 169 2.09 13.56 -1.66
C ASP A 169 2.89 12.31 -1.29
N VAL A 170 3.70 12.41 -0.26
CA VAL A 170 4.54 11.33 0.28
C VAL A 170 4.14 11.03 1.71
N ARG A 171 4.34 9.80 2.18
CA ARG A 171 3.84 9.32 3.46
C ARG A 171 4.87 9.29 4.59
N ASP A 172 6.14 9.60 4.29
CA ASP A 172 7.24 9.54 5.26
C ASP A 172 8.28 10.63 5.01
N ALA A 173 8.98 11.04 6.08
CA ALA A 173 9.95 12.11 6.05
C ALA A 173 11.14 11.82 5.10
N PRO A 174 11.73 10.60 5.06
CA PRO A 174 12.81 10.31 4.12
C PRO A 174 12.39 10.51 2.65
N SER A 175 11.15 10.20 2.29
CA SER A 175 10.64 10.45 0.93
C SER A 175 10.48 11.95 0.64
N ALA A 176 10.06 12.75 1.60
CA ALA A 176 9.99 14.21 1.47
C ALA A 176 11.38 14.83 1.29
N GLU A 177 12.34 14.45 2.13
CA GLU A 177 13.73 14.89 2.02
C GLU A 177 14.33 14.52 0.67
N LEU A 178 14.07 13.29 0.19
CA LEU A 178 14.53 12.83 -1.12
C LEU A 178 14.03 13.72 -2.25
N LEU A 179 12.78 14.16 -2.20
CA LEU A 179 12.20 15.06 -3.19
C LEU A 179 12.54 16.54 -2.95
N GLY A 180 13.15 16.88 -1.82
CA GLY A 180 13.42 18.28 -1.43
C GLY A 180 12.20 19.04 -0.98
N MET A 181 11.17 18.33 -0.50
CA MET A 181 9.95 18.89 0.10
C MET A 181 10.21 19.29 1.55
N ASP A 182 9.41 20.22 2.09
CA ASP A 182 9.39 20.49 3.52
C ASP A 182 8.83 19.27 4.28
N VAL A 183 9.50 18.88 5.36
CA VAL A 183 9.04 17.77 6.22
C VAL A 183 7.65 18.08 6.83
N GLY A 184 7.30 19.35 6.98
CA GLY A 184 5.97 19.79 7.40
C GLY A 184 4.86 19.52 6.36
N GLU A 185 5.22 19.20 5.13
CA GLU A 185 4.29 18.86 4.03
C GLU A 185 4.10 17.35 3.84
N VAL A 186 4.70 16.52 4.72
CA VAL A 186 4.52 15.07 4.68
C VAL A 186 3.06 14.72 4.89
N GLY A 187 2.50 14.02 3.91
CA GLY A 187 1.15 13.49 3.98
C GLY A 187 1.08 12.16 4.75
N VAL A 188 0.17 11.31 4.34
CA VAL A 188 -0.03 9.99 4.96
C VAL A 188 -0.28 8.92 3.90
N ASP A 189 -0.20 7.67 4.29
CA ASP A 189 -0.50 6.53 3.41
C ASP A 189 -1.92 6.59 2.83
N ASP A 190 -2.09 6.16 1.60
CA ASP A 190 -3.38 6.18 0.89
C ASP A 190 -4.44 5.27 1.51
N ALA A 191 -4.04 4.25 2.28
CA ALA A 191 -4.97 3.40 3.00
C ALA A 191 -5.82 4.19 4.02
N PHE A 192 -5.37 5.36 4.51
CA PHE A 192 -6.18 6.21 5.36
C PHE A 192 -7.46 6.74 4.69
N LEU A 193 -7.59 6.62 3.38
CA LEU A 193 -8.85 6.92 2.69
C LEU A 193 -10.00 6.02 3.17
N THR A 194 -9.72 4.76 3.51
CA THR A 194 -10.76 3.75 3.86
C THR A 194 -10.44 2.86 5.06
N VAL A 195 -9.21 2.87 5.58
CA VAL A 195 -8.84 2.03 6.73
C VAL A 195 -9.78 2.28 7.92
N GLY A 196 -10.20 1.19 8.59
CA GLY A 196 -11.16 1.25 9.69
C GLY A 196 -12.63 1.44 9.29
N THR A 197 -12.92 1.59 7.98
CA THR A 197 -14.30 1.61 7.45
C THR A 197 -14.55 0.48 6.45
N GLU A 198 -13.48 -0.07 5.89
CA GLU A 198 -13.53 -1.19 4.95
C GLU A 198 -12.59 -2.30 5.41
N ARG A 199 -12.95 -3.53 5.05
CA ARG A 199 -12.13 -4.72 5.31
C ARG A 199 -11.75 -4.93 6.78
N SER A 200 -12.60 -4.49 7.71
CA SER A 200 -12.49 -4.78 9.14
C SER A 200 -13.78 -5.43 9.64
N VAL A 201 -13.66 -6.39 10.54
CA VAL A 201 -14.78 -7.11 11.14
C VAL A 201 -14.59 -7.21 12.65
N ASP A 202 -15.69 -7.18 13.41
CA ASP A 202 -15.64 -7.43 14.85
C ASP A 202 -15.22 -8.91 15.09
N PRO A 203 -14.18 -9.17 15.89
CA PRO A 203 -13.76 -10.55 16.20
C PRO A 203 -14.90 -11.47 16.66
N ARG A 204 -15.94 -10.93 17.31
CA ARG A 204 -17.11 -11.71 17.74
C ARG A 204 -17.95 -12.26 16.58
N GLU A 205 -17.88 -11.67 15.39
CA GLU A 205 -18.52 -12.21 14.19
C GLU A 205 -17.71 -13.38 13.60
N VAL A 206 -16.41 -13.42 13.85
CA VAL A 206 -15.52 -14.52 13.44
C VAL A 206 -15.51 -15.66 14.46
N TRP A 207 -15.53 -15.32 15.75
CA TRP A 207 -15.51 -16.27 16.88
C TRP A 207 -16.74 -16.04 17.78
N PRO A 208 -17.93 -16.49 17.36
CA PRO A 208 -19.19 -16.21 18.09
C PRO A 208 -19.28 -16.91 19.45
N ASP A 209 -18.54 -18.00 19.65
CA ASP A 209 -18.56 -18.79 20.88
C ASP A 209 -17.62 -18.28 21.96
N GLY A 210 -16.94 -17.13 21.74
CA GLY A 210 -15.99 -16.59 22.71
C GLY A 210 -15.45 -15.22 22.35
N PRO A 211 -14.53 -14.69 23.17
CA PRO A 211 -13.96 -13.36 22.96
C PRO A 211 -13.00 -13.28 21.76
N GLY A 212 -12.73 -14.41 21.12
CA GLY A 212 -11.70 -14.54 20.10
C GLY A 212 -10.26 -14.47 20.66
N PRO A 213 -9.27 -14.64 19.78
CA PRO A 213 -7.86 -14.56 20.16
C PRO A 213 -7.46 -13.19 20.72
N ALA A 214 -6.74 -13.20 21.83
CA ALA A 214 -6.25 -11.97 22.50
C ALA A 214 -4.98 -11.41 21.85
N VAL A 215 -4.24 -12.26 21.12
CA VAL A 215 -3.00 -11.90 20.43
C VAL A 215 -3.12 -12.28 18.95
N MET A 216 -2.89 -11.30 18.11
CA MET A 216 -2.88 -11.46 16.66
C MET A 216 -1.44 -11.35 16.14
N VAL A 217 -1.06 -12.21 15.21
CA VAL A 217 0.32 -12.30 14.71
C VAL A 217 0.30 -12.33 13.19
N CYS A 218 1.12 -11.47 12.55
CA CYS A 218 1.34 -11.51 11.11
C CYS A 218 2.83 -11.35 10.82
N LEU A 219 3.44 -12.39 10.27
CA LEU A 219 4.88 -12.49 10.08
C LEU A 219 5.19 -12.82 8.62
N GLN A 220 5.98 -11.97 7.96
CA GLN A 220 6.37 -12.16 6.57
C GLN A 220 7.73 -12.87 6.44
N SER A 221 7.89 -13.63 5.36
CA SER A 221 9.17 -14.23 4.96
C SER A 221 9.91 -13.41 3.92
N ASP A 222 9.19 -12.66 3.09
CA ASP A 222 9.76 -11.83 2.02
C ASP A 222 10.38 -10.54 2.57
N LEU A 223 11.35 -9.99 1.83
CA LEU A 223 12.06 -8.74 2.17
C LEU A 223 12.57 -8.73 3.62
N ASN A 224 13.01 -9.88 4.10
CA ASN A 224 13.40 -10.15 5.47
C ASN A 224 14.92 -10.29 5.58
N GLU A 225 15.60 -9.22 5.99
CA GLU A 225 17.06 -9.16 6.12
C GLU A 225 17.54 -9.81 7.42
N VAL A 226 16.70 -9.86 8.46
CA VAL A 226 17.06 -10.47 9.75
C VAL A 226 16.88 -12.00 9.77
N GLY A 227 16.17 -12.54 8.77
CA GLY A 227 15.92 -13.96 8.61
C GLY A 227 14.67 -14.49 9.33
N THR A 228 13.98 -15.43 8.69
CA THR A 228 12.71 -16.00 9.19
C THR A 228 12.83 -16.66 10.55
N ALA A 229 13.96 -17.34 10.81
CA ALA A 229 14.22 -17.99 12.10
C ALA A 229 14.34 -16.97 13.26
N ALA A 230 14.96 -15.83 13.02
CA ALA A 230 15.07 -14.75 14.03
C ALA A 230 13.69 -14.14 14.35
N VAL A 231 12.87 -13.86 13.31
CA VAL A 231 11.51 -13.36 13.48
C VAL A 231 10.64 -14.38 14.24
N ALA A 232 10.71 -15.65 13.87
CA ALA A 232 10.01 -16.75 14.56
C ALA A 232 10.43 -16.85 16.03
N GLY A 233 11.74 -16.85 16.32
CA GLY A 233 12.29 -16.92 17.66
C GLY A 233 11.91 -15.73 18.54
N ALA A 234 11.97 -14.50 18.01
CA ALA A 234 11.55 -13.29 18.69
C ALA A 234 10.06 -13.33 19.04
N THR A 235 9.22 -13.76 18.10
CA THR A 235 7.78 -13.91 18.30
C THR A 235 7.48 -14.90 19.44
N LEU A 236 8.08 -16.09 19.45
CA LEU A 236 7.92 -17.06 20.53
C LEU A 236 8.40 -16.53 21.87
N SER A 237 9.54 -15.81 21.88
CA SER A 237 10.08 -15.20 23.09
C SER A 237 9.13 -14.18 23.70
N MET A 238 8.51 -13.32 22.87
CA MET A 238 7.49 -12.37 23.31
C MET A 238 6.25 -13.09 23.85
N LEU A 239 5.69 -14.06 23.12
CA LEU A 239 4.50 -14.80 23.55
C LEU A 239 4.73 -15.52 24.89
N ARG A 240 5.88 -16.16 25.07
CA ARG A 240 6.26 -16.83 26.33
C ARG A 240 6.42 -15.82 27.47
N ALA A 241 7.12 -14.72 27.26
CA ALA A 241 7.32 -13.68 28.26
C ALA A 241 6.01 -13.01 28.69
N TRP A 242 5.04 -12.90 27.77
CA TRP A 242 3.71 -12.35 28.04
C TRP A 242 2.74 -13.37 28.65
N GLY A 243 3.16 -14.63 28.82
CA GLY A 243 2.31 -15.71 29.33
C GLY A 243 1.15 -16.08 28.42
N VAL A 244 1.32 -15.91 27.10
CA VAL A 244 0.29 -16.20 26.09
C VAL A 244 0.36 -17.67 25.67
N ARG A 245 -0.78 -18.38 25.72
CA ARG A 245 -0.89 -19.75 25.24
C ARG A 245 -1.31 -19.78 23.77
N GLY A 246 -1.04 -20.87 23.09
CA GLY A 246 -1.38 -21.04 21.68
C GLY A 246 -2.87 -20.78 21.37
N ASP A 247 -3.79 -21.29 22.20
CA ASP A 247 -5.24 -21.08 22.06
C ASP A 247 -5.71 -19.61 22.16
N GLN A 248 -4.83 -18.71 22.58
CA GLN A 248 -5.06 -17.27 22.65
C GLN A 248 -4.47 -16.51 21.45
N VAL A 249 -3.84 -17.21 20.51
CA VAL A 249 -3.17 -16.64 19.33
C VAL A 249 -3.98 -16.90 18.08
N CYS A 250 -4.06 -15.89 17.22
CA CYS A 250 -4.45 -16.07 15.83
C CYS A 250 -3.35 -15.55 14.91
N VAL A 251 -2.93 -16.37 13.98
CA VAL A 251 -2.01 -15.98 12.92
C VAL A 251 -2.82 -15.51 11.70
N VAL A 252 -2.55 -14.30 11.24
CA VAL A 252 -3.23 -13.66 10.13
C VAL A 252 -2.32 -13.64 8.92
N GLU A 253 -2.84 -14.02 7.78
CA GLU A 253 -2.13 -14.00 6.50
C GLU A 253 -2.46 -12.72 5.74
N GLY A 254 -1.51 -11.80 5.61
CA GLY A 254 -1.64 -10.58 4.83
C GLY A 254 -1.24 -10.76 3.37
N ILE A 255 -0.30 -11.69 3.09
CA ILE A 255 0.06 -12.14 1.74
C ILE A 255 -0.02 -13.67 1.70
N PRO A 256 -0.82 -14.25 0.78
CA PRO A 256 -0.98 -15.70 0.68
C PRO A 256 0.37 -16.41 0.52
N ARG A 257 0.54 -17.50 1.26
CA ARG A 257 1.73 -18.36 1.29
C ARG A 257 2.95 -17.73 1.98
N VAL A 258 3.28 -16.47 1.68
CA VAL A 258 4.45 -15.76 2.19
C VAL A 258 4.41 -15.64 3.72
N ASP A 259 3.29 -15.21 4.27
CA ASP A 259 3.15 -15.02 5.73
C ASP A 259 2.97 -16.34 6.48
N ARG A 260 2.67 -17.41 5.75
CA ARG A 260 2.58 -18.77 6.31
C ARG A 260 3.93 -19.41 6.57
N GLU A 261 4.97 -19.02 5.83
CA GLU A 261 6.29 -19.64 5.93
C GLU A 261 6.94 -19.45 7.31
N VAL A 262 6.84 -18.25 7.89
CA VAL A 262 7.35 -18.00 9.25
C VAL A 262 6.50 -18.71 10.29
N TYR A 263 5.17 -18.75 10.11
CA TYR A 263 4.27 -19.47 11.01
C TYR A 263 4.58 -20.97 11.05
N ALA A 264 4.84 -21.58 9.93
CA ALA A 264 5.20 -23.02 9.86
C ALA A 264 6.41 -23.39 10.72
N LEU A 265 7.33 -22.44 11.01
CA LEU A 265 8.46 -22.67 11.90
C LEU A 265 8.05 -22.76 13.38
N ILE A 266 6.93 -22.13 13.77
CA ILE A 266 6.50 -22.00 15.17
C ILE A 266 5.15 -22.65 15.47
N GLU A 267 4.47 -23.17 14.47
CA GLU A 267 3.12 -23.77 14.61
C GLU A 267 3.10 -24.87 15.70
N HIS A 268 4.12 -25.72 15.75
CA HIS A 268 4.24 -26.81 16.71
C HIS A 268 4.41 -26.33 18.17
N GLU A 269 4.85 -25.09 18.38
CA GLU A 269 5.01 -24.44 19.69
C GLU A 269 3.74 -23.71 20.15
N LEU A 270 2.73 -23.59 19.27
CA LEU A 270 1.49 -22.84 19.50
C LEU A 270 0.24 -23.74 19.35
N PRO A 271 0.12 -24.79 20.19
CA PRO A 271 -1.02 -25.71 20.10
C PRO A 271 -2.33 -24.96 20.32
N GLY A 272 -3.31 -25.17 19.41
CA GLY A 272 -4.61 -24.52 19.45
C GLY A 272 -4.64 -23.11 18.86
N ALA A 273 -3.55 -22.59 18.31
CA ALA A 273 -3.57 -21.32 17.60
C ALA A 273 -4.49 -21.37 16.39
N ALA A 274 -5.28 -20.29 16.21
CA ALA A 274 -6.10 -20.12 15.03
C ALA A 274 -5.25 -19.62 13.85
N PHE A 275 -5.65 -19.97 12.64
CA PHE A 275 -5.08 -19.40 11.41
C PHE A 275 -6.20 -18.73 10.60
N TYR A 276 -6.00 -17.44 10.25
CA TYR A 276 -6.94 -16.63 9.49
C TYR A 276 -6.33 -16.28 8.13
N PRO A 277 -6.69 -17.01 7.06
CA PRO A 277 -6.07 -16.89 5.75
C PRO A 277 -6.45 -15.59 5.05
N PHE A 278 -5.65 -15.18 4.07
CA PHE A 278 -5.89 -13.97 3.28
C PHE A 278 -7.28 -13.92 2.66
N VAL A 279 -7.80 -15.05 2.18
CA VAL A 279 -9.15 -15.10 1.59
C VAL A 279 -10.22 -14.66 2.60
N ASP A 280 -10.14 -15.11 3.85
CA ASP A 280 -11.05 -14.68 4.90
C ASP A 280 -10.83 -13.21 5.29
N VAL A 281 -9.58 -12.74 5.35
CA VAL A 281 -9.27 -11.31 5.54
C VAL A 281 -9.92 -10.47 4.45
N TRP A 282 -9.88 -10.94 3.20
CA TRP A 282 -10.42 -10.20 2.07
C TRP A 282 -11.94 -10.25 1.97
N GLU A 283 -12.54 -11.41 2.16
CA GLU A 283 -13.98 -11.61 1.99
C GLU A 283 -14.79 -11.17 3.23
N ARG A 284 -14.29 -11.47 4.43
CA ARG A 284 -15.00 -11.22 5.69
C ARG A 284 -14.51 -9.99 6.43
N GLY A 285 -13.28 -9.57 6.17
CA GLY A 285 -12.59 -8.47 6.86
C GLY A 285 -11.54 -8.95 7.85
N LEU A 286 -10.62 -8.06 8.18
CA LEU A 286 -9.59 -8.28 9.20
C LEU A 286 -10.25 -8.23 10.59
N PRO A 287 -10.12 -9.27 11.43
CA PRO A 287 -10.73 -9.31 12.76
C PRO A 287 -9.93 -8.45 13.76
N VAL A 288 -10.30 -7.20 13.88
CA VAL A 288 -9.62 -6.20 14.72
C VAL A 288 -10.55 -5.57 15.73
N ALA A 289 -10.07 -5.41 16.96
CA ALA A 289 -10.81 -4.76 18.04
C ALA A 289 -9.89 -4.07 19.05
N PRO A 290 -10.42 -3.07 19.78
CA PRO A 290 -9.71 -2.49 20.92
C PRO A 290 -9.35 -3.56 21.96
N GLY A 291 -8.15 -3.44 22.54
CA GLY A 291 -7.68 -4.35 23.58
C GLY A 291 -6.98 -5.61 23.07
N GLN A 292 -6.98 -5.89 21.77
CA GLN A 292 -6.10 -6.90 21.20
C GLN A 292 -4.64 -6.45 21.27
N THR A 293 -3.73 -7.42 21.38
CA THR A 293 -2.30 -7.20 21.21
C THR A 293 -1.87 -7.76 19.86
N TRP A 294 -1.10 -7.01 19.09
CA TRP A 294 -0.60 -7.44 17.78
C TRP A 294 0.92 -7.56 17.76
N ILE A 295 1.42 -8.52 17.00
CA ILE A 295 2.82 -8.62 16.56
C ILE A 295 2.79 -8.63 15.04
N SER A 296 3.38 -7.64 14.40
CA SER A 296 3.31 -7.54 12.94
C SER A 296 4.62 -7.08 12.31
N THR A 297 5.02 -7.76 11.24
CA THR A 297 6.04 -7.28 10.29
C THR A 297 5.40 -6.50 9.12
N ARG A 298 4.06 -6.63 8.93
CA ARG A 298 3.32 -5.99 7.84
C ARG A 298 2.83 -4.60 8.24
N PHE A 299 3.23 -3.60 7.48
CA PHE A 299 2.89 -2.19 7.71
C PHE A 299 1.38 -1.91 7.74
N HIS A 300 0.63 -2.41 6.76
CA HIS A 300 -0.80 -2.13 6.69
C HIS A 300 -1.63 -2.89 7.73
N LEU A 301 -1.14 -4.03 8.25
CA LEU A 301 -1.76 -4.70 9.39
C LEU A 301 -1.50 -3.94 10.70
N HIS A 302 -0.29 -3.37 10.89
CA HIS A 302 -0.03 -2.43 11.97
C HIS A 302 -1.02 -1.24 11.88
N MET A 303 -1.15 -0.62 10.69
CA MET A 303 -2.06 0.51 10.49
C MET A 303 -3.52 0.15 10.81
N ALA A 304 -4.02 -0.97 10.27
CA ALA A 304 -5.42 -1.39 10.46
C ALA A 304 -5.71 -1.71 11.93
N ALA A 305 -4.81 -2.43 12.59
CA ALA A 305 -4.96 -2.78 14.00
C ALA A 305 -4.89 -1.54 14.92
N ALA A 306 -3.93 -0.65 14.69
CA ALA A 306 -3.82 0.60 15.45
C ALA A 306 -5.05 1.51 15.23
N THR A 307 -5.59 1.54 14.01
CA THR A 307 -6.83 2.28 13.68
C THR A 307 -8.04 1.74 14.44
N ALA A 308 -8.10 0.43 14.65
CA ALA A 308 -9.15 -0.21 15.45
C ALA A 308 -8.94 -0.08 16.96
N GLY A 309 -7.87 0.56 17.41
CA GLY A 309 -7.57 0.75 18.82
C GLY A 309 -6.79 -0.39 19.47
N ALA A 310 -6.15 -1.25 18.70
CA ALA A 310 -5.27 -2.31 19.20
C ALA A 310 -3.84 -1.79 19.40
N GLY A 311 -3.20 -2.25 20.48
CA GLY A 311 -1.77 -2.03 20.71
C GLY A 311 -0.92 -3.13 20.08
N GLY A 312 0.37 -2.88 19.85
CA GLY A 312 1.20 -3.90 19.24
C GLY A 312 2.71 -3.63 19.24
N VAL A 313 3.41 -4.62 18.71
CA VAL A 313 4.84 -4.58 18.38
C VAL A 313 4.98 -4.67 16.87
N ALA A 314 5.59 -3.66 16.27
CA ALA A 314 5.97 -3.62 14.87
C ALA A 314 7.42 -4.12 14.76
N MET A 315 7.63 -5.23 14.08
CA MET A 315 8.95 -5.82 13.90
C MET A 315 9.60 -5.29 12.62
N ALA A 316 10.68 -4.54 12.76
CA ALA A 316 11.45 -3.99 11.64
C ALA A 316 12.43 -5.05 11.11
N ILE A 317 12.00 -5.81 10.13
CA ILE A 317 12.78 -6.91 9.53
C ILE A 317 13.74 -6.46 8.43
N SER A 318 13.69 -5.19 8.04
CA SER A 318 14.63 -4.48 7.17
C SER A 318 14.75 -3.05 7.69
N PRO A 319 15.96 -2.63 8.16
CA PRO A 319 16.18 -1.31 8.73
C PRO A 319 15.86 -0.17 7.76
N ASP A 320 16.33 -0.28 6.52
CA ASP A 320 16.21 0.78 5.53
C ASP A 320 14.83 0.87 4.85
N TYR A 321 13.97 -0.12 5.08
CA TYR A 321 12.66 -0.18 4.44
C TYR A 321 11.50 -0.30 5.43
N TYR A 322 11.46 -1.39 6.23
CA TYR A 322 10.33 -1.61 7.15
C TYR A 322 10.39 -0.78 8.41
N ALA A 323 11.60 -0.45 8.93
CA ALA A 323 11.72 0.43 10.08
C ALA A 323 11.13 1.82 9.76
N ILE A 324 11.50 2.41 8.61
CA ILE A 324 10.97 3.70 8.14
C ILE A 324 9.44 3.69 8.07
N LYS A 325 8.86 2.64 7.48
CA LYS A 325 7.41 2.51 7.34
C LYS A 325 6.70 2.43 8.69
N HIS A 326 7.17 1.54 9.58
CA HIS A 326 6.54 1.41 10.89
C HIS A 326 6.72 2.66 11.74
N GLN A 327 7.90 3.30 11.65
CA GLN A 327 8.18 4.55 12.36
C GLN A 327 7.22 5.66 11.91
N SER A 328 6.91 5.78 10.62
CA SER A 328 5.95 6.79 10.14
C SER A 328 4.57 6.68 10.79
N LEU A 329 4.08 5.46 11.06
CA LEU A 329 2.83 5.26 11.81
C LEU A 329 2.96 5.58 13.30
N ILE A 330 4.12 5.30 13.88
CA ILE A 330 4.41 5.61 15.29
C ILE A 330 4.45 7.12 15.46
N ASP A 331 5.09 7.84 14.56
CA ASP A 331 5.16 9.30 14.56
C ASP A 331 3.77 9.95 14.40
N LEU A 332 2.87 9.30 13.65
CA LEU A 332 1.46 9.69 13.54
C LEU A 332 0.64 9.36 14.80
N GLY A 333 1.22 8.64 15.77
CA GLY A 333 0.59 8.34 17.06
C GLY A 333 -0.09 6.97 17.13
N SER A 334 0.35 5.96 16.39
CA SER A 334 -0.20 4.60 16.47
C SER A 334 -0.02 3.95 17.85
N GLY A 335 0.91 4.47 18.65
CA GLY A 335 1.17 3.99 20.01
C GLY A 335 1.79 2.59 20.09
N TRP A 336 2.30 2.06 18.96
CA TRP A 336 2.98 0.78 18.92
C TRP A 336 4.47 0.90 19.27
N THR A 337 5.07 -0.22 19.66
CA THR A 337 6.51 -0.31 19.89
C THR A 337 7.21 -0.81 18.64
N LEU A 338 8.25 -0.10 18.18
CA LEU A 338 9.14 -0.60 17.13
C LEU A 338 10.16 -1.57 17.75
N LEU A 339 10.31 -2.74 17.16
CA LEU A 339 11.32 -3.74 17.52
C LEU A 339 12.30 -3.89 16.35
N GLU A 340 13.52 -3.37 16.52
CA GLU A 340 14.59 -3.46 15.52
C GLU A 340 15.58 -4.57 15.84
N ASP A 341 15.77 -4.89 17.13
CA ASP A 341 16.65 -5.96 17.60
C ASP A 341 15.83 -7.17 18.04
N MET A 342 15.85 -8.24 17.23
CA MET A 342 15.08 -9.47 17.47
C MET A 342 15.53 -10.24 18.72
N SER A 343 16.64 -9.87 19.36
CA SER A 343 17.07 -10.45 20.63
C SER A 343 16.34 -9.85 21.85
N GLN A 344 15.68 -8.70 21.67
CA GLN A 344 14.95 -8.01 22.71
C GLN A 344 13.52 -8.54 22.85
N VAL A 345 13.01 -8.49 24.07
CA VAL A 345 11.63 -8.84 24.39
C VAL A 345 10.96 -7.64 25.04
N PRO A 346 10.23 -6.84 24.27
CA PRO A 346 9.50 -5.70 24.82
C PRO A 346 8.38 -6.17 25.76
N PRO A 347 7.98 -5.34 26.75
CA PRO A 347 6.81 -5.64 27.57
C PRO A 347 5.55 -5.74 26.67
N ARG A 348 4.56 -6.51 27.15
CA ARG A 348 3.29 -6.61 26.41
C ARG A 348 2.67 -5.23 26.27
N PRO A 349 2.36 -4.78 25.02
CA PRO A 349 1.77 -3.49 24.80
C PRO A 349 0.44 -3.33 25.54
N SER A 350 0.30 -2.21 26.26
CA SER A 350 -0.95 -1.78 26.89
C SER A 350 -1.62 -0.63 26.13
N GLY A 351 -1.04 -0.23 25.00
CA GLY A 351 -1.50 0.86 24.15
C GLY A 351 -2.86 0.58 23.51
N ARG A 352 -3.52 1.66 23.06
CA ARG A 352 -4.87 1.62 22.50
C ARG A 352 -4.91 2.05 21.04
N GLY A 353 -3.81 1.90 20.30
CA GLY A 353 -3.71 2.37 18.91
C GLY A 353 -3.81 3.89 18.80
N PHE A 354 -4.28 4.39 17.68
CA PHE A 354 -4.41 5.83 17.46
C PHE A 354 -5.37 6.49 18.46
N PRO A 355 -5.06 7.74 18.89
CA PRO A 355 -5.96 8.52 19.72
C PRO A 355 -7.32 8.74 19.05
N ALA A 356 -8.36 8.91 19.86
CA ALA A 356 -9.71 9.20 19.36
C ALA A 356 -9.72 10.44 18.45
N GLY A 357 -10.33 10.32 17.28
CA GLY A 357 -10.43 11.38 16.27
C GLY A 357 -9.19 11.61 15.41
N ALA A 358 -8.03 11.02 15.73
CA ALA A 358 -6.82 11.16 14.92
C ALA A 358 -7.02 10.56 13.53
N VAL A 359 -7.52 9.34 13.44
CA VAL A 359 -7.79 8.66 12.16
C VAL A 359 -8.81 9.43 11.31
N ASP A 360 -9.83 10.01 11.94
CA ASP A 360 -10.82 10.83 11.21
C ASP A 360 -10.20 12.09 10.61
N LYS A 361 -9.21 12.68 11.30
CA LYS A 361 -8.46 13.81 10.73
C LYS A 361 -7.65 13.35 9.52
N LEU A 362 -6.86 12.29 9.64
CA LEU A 362 -6.03 11.75 8.55
C LEU A 362 -6.89 11.37 7.33
N ARG A 363 -8.07 10.78 7.57
CA ARG A 363 -9.04 10.47 6.49
C ARG A 363 -9.58 11.74 5.82
N ARG A 364 -9.93 12.77 6.58
CA ARG A 364 -10.38 14.05 5.99
C ARG A 364 -9.30 14.69 5.13
N ASP A 365 -8.05 14.65 5.57
CA ASP A 365 -6.91 15.17 4.82
C ASP A 365 -6.73 14.39 3.50
N LYS A 366 -6.84 13.05 3.52
CA LYS A 366 -6.84 12.22 2.28
C LYS A 366 -8.02 12.49 1.36
N ILE A 367 -9.22 12.72 1.89
CA ILE A 367 -10.39 13.10 1.09
C ILE A 367 -10.19 14.48 0.45
N ALA A 368 -9.57 15.43 1.15
CA ALA A 368 -9.21 16.73 0.58
C ALA A 368 -8.20 16.59 -0.57
N LEU A 369 -7.18 15.75 -0.38
CA LEU A 369 -6.22 15.40 -1.43
C LEU A 369 -6.90 14.75 -2.64
N ALA A 370 -7.80 13.80 -2.43
CA ALA A 370 -8.57 13.16 -3.51
C ALA A 370 -9.38 14.19 -4.32
N ARG A 371 -9.95 15.20 -3.67
CA ARG A 371 -10.62 16.31 -4.36
C ARG A 371 -9.64 17.18 -5.16
N ALA A 372 -8.44 17.41 -4.64
CA ALA A 372 -7.39 18.13 -5.38
C ALA A 372 -6.96 17.36 -6.64
N VAL A 373 -6.89 16.03 -6.58
CA VAL A 373 -6.54 15.19 -7.73
C VAL A 373 -7.64 15.15 -8.77
N TYR A 374 -8.88 14.84 -8.38
CA TYR A 374 -9.97 14.49 -9.30
C TYR A 374 -11.02 15.57 -9.49
N GLY A 375 -11.17 16.53 -8.55
CA GLY A 375 -12.24 17.53 -8.55
C GLY A 375 -12.34 18.31 -9.84
N PRO A 376 -11.27 18.84 -10.42
CA PRO A 376 -11.33 19.56 -11.69
C PRO A 376 -11.89 18.73 -12.85
N ALA A 377 -11.46 17.46 -12.99
CA ALA A 377 -11.90 16.58 -14.06
C ALA A 377 -13.36 16.12 -13.90
N VAL A 378 -13.84 15.94 -12.65
CA VAL A 378 -15.22 15.55 -12.36
C VAL A 378 -16.18 16.70 -12.71
N HIS A 379 -15.82 17.95 -12.41
CA HIS A 379 -16.64 19.13 -12.76
C HIS A 379 -16.74 19.31 -14.27
N THR A 380 -15.66 19.16 -15.01
CA THR A 380 -15.66 19.26 -16.48
C THR A 380 -16.59 18.23 -17.14
N GLN A 381 -16.59 16.98 -16.66
CA GLN A 381 -17.50 15.94 -17.14
C GLN A 381 -18.97 16.23 -16.82
N ALA A 382 -19.27 16.83 -15.66
CA ALA A 382 -20.62 17.20 -15.29
C ALA A 382 -21.18 18.31 -16.20
N ASP A 383 -20.35 19.28 -16.58
CA ASP A 383 -20.75 20.38 -17.46
C ASP A 383 -20.96 19.92 -18.92
N GLN A 384 -20.11 19.04 -19.43
CA GLN A 384 -20.29 18.44 -20.76
C GLN A 384 -21.58 17.64 -20.89
N ASN A 385 -21.99 16.93 -19.82
CA ASN A 385 -23.25 16.16 -19.80
C ASN A 385 -24.51 17.02 -19.62
N ARG A 386 -24.39 18.32 -19.29
CA ARG A 386 -25.52 19.27 -19.23
C ARG A 386 -25.79 19.93 -20.58
N VAL A 387 -24.86 19.86 -21.50
CA VAL A 387 -24.91 20.51 -22.84
C VAL A 387 -25.27 19.49 -23.93
N SER A 388 -25.24 18.20 -23.64
CA SER A 388 -25.67 17.10 -24.50
C SER A 388 -27.07 16.60 -24.11
#